data_0c159eb47ffa7ecfa347ac22d40c5d2f
#
_entry.id   0c159eb47ffa7ecfa347ac22d40c5d2f
#
_cell.length_a   1.000
_cell.length_b   1.000
_cell.length_c   1.000
_cell.angle_alpha   90.00
_cell.angle_beta   90.00
_cell.angle_gamma   90.00
#
_symmetry.space_group_name_H-M   'P 1'
#
loop_
_entity.id
_entity.type
_entity.pdbx_description
1 polymer ?
#
loop_
_entity_poly.entity_id
_entity_poly.type
_entity_poly.pdbx_seq_one_letter_code
_entity_poly.pdbx_strand_id
1 'polypeptide(L)'
;MLHHSGRRLDLSSPFVDAMLAGGERLHVVIPPVTGSSWSVNIRKHIQRARTLDDLVAVDMLAPPMRDFLAAAVSVGLSVLVSGGTQAGKTTLLRALAGELPRSRRVISCEEVFELGLANWDHVAMQTRPAGAEGTGEITLRDLVRESLRMRPEYLVVGEVRGPEALDLLVALNAGVPGMATVHANSAREALDKLSILPLLAGENVTTGFVTPTLASSIDLVCHVERGADGRRHVAEIMAV
;
A
#
# COMPACT_ATOMS: atom_id res chain seq x y z
N MET A 1 26.31 -4.66 6.33
CA MET A 1 24.94 -4.23 6.07
C MET A 1 24.05 -5.37 5.53
N LEU A 2 24.52 -6.22 4.61
CA LEU A 2 23.71 -7.28 3.98
C LEU A 2 23.69 -8.64 4.73
N HIS A 3 24.50 -8.84 5.76
CA HIS A 3 24.64 -10.15 6.46
C HIS A 3 23.34 -10.75 7.00
N HIS A 4 22.37 -9.88 7.36
CA HIS A 4 21.08 -10.35 7.93
C HIS A 4 19.96 -10.46 6.87
N SER A 5 20.19 -9.98 5.64
CA SER A 5 19.15 -9.95 4.60
C SER A 5 19.10 -11.21 3.73
N GLY A 6 20.11 -12.09 3.82
CA GLY A 6 20.27 -13.23 2.91
C GLY A 6 20.47 -12.82 1.44
N ARG A 7 20.70 -11.53 1.18
CA ARG A 7 20.82 -10.96 -0.17
C ARG A 7 22.28 -10.88 -0.60
N ARG A 8 22.50 -11.11 -1.89
CA ARG A 8 23.80 -11.05 -2.54
C ARG A 8 23.94 -9.74 -3.32
N LEU A 9 25.16 -9.17 -3.31
CA LEU A 9 25.53 -8.02 -4.11
C LEU A 9 26.93 -8.27 -4.65
N ASP A 10 27.03 -8.47 -5.95
CA ASP A 10 28.28 -8.70 -6.69
C ASP A 10 28.11 -8.36 -8.18
N LEU A 11 29.13 -8.64 -9.00
CA LEU A 11 29.10 -8.32 -10.43
C LEU A 11 27.99 -9.05 -11.21
N SER A 12 27.53 -10.20 -10.72
CA SER A 12 26.42 -10.95 -11.34
C SER A 12 25.05 -10.45 -10.86
N SER A 13 25.00 -9.82 -9.69
CA SER A 13 23.83 -9.17 -9.12
C SER A 13 24.22 -7.77 -8.63
N PRO A 14 24.37 -6.79 -9.56
CA PRO A 14 25.00 -5.50 -9.27
C PRO A 14 24.08 -4.50 -8.55
N PHE A 15 22.88 -4.90 -8.15
CA PHE A 15 21.96 -4.11 -7.35
C PHE A 15 21.23 -5.00 -6.34
N VAL A 16 20.83 -4.41 -5.22
CA VAL A 16 20.13 -5.11 -4.14
C VAL A 16 19.18 -4.17 -3.41
N ASP A 17 18.00 -4.70 -3.11
CA ASP A 17 17.08 -4.15 -2.11
C ASP A 17 17.16 -4.97 -0.85
N ALA A 18 17.32 -4.33 0.32
CA ALA A 18 17.41 -4.98 1.60
C ALA A 18 16.78 -4.12 2.71
N MET A 19 16.47 -4.75 3.84
CA MET A 19 16.10 -4.06 5.07
C MET A 19 17.31 -4.01 6.00
N LEU A 20 17.57 -2.86 6.59
CA LEU A 20 18.52 -2.72 7.69
C LEU A 20 17.90 -3.17 9.01
N ALA A 21 18.73 -3.47 9.99
CA ALA A 21 18.27 -3.93 11.31
C ALA A 21 17.33 -2.95 12.04
N GLY A 22 17.40 -1.66 11.70
CA GLY A 22 16.50 -0.62 12.23
C GLY A 22 15.21 -0.46 11.44
N GLY A 23 14.97 -1.29 10.41
CA GLY A 23 13.77 -1.23 9.58
C GLY A 23 13.87 -0.25 8.39
N GLU A 24 15.03 0.40 8.18
CA GLU A 24 15.23 1.27 7.03
C GLU A 24 15.42 0.44 5.74
N ARG A 25 14.82 0.92 4.65
CA ARG A 25 15.01 0.31 3.32
C ARG A 25 16.33 0.77 2.71
N LEU A 26 17.16 -0.18 2.34
CA LEU A 26 18.43 0.01 1.67
C LEU A 26 18.31 -0.40 0.20
N HIS A 27 18.69 0.49 -0.72
CA HIS A 27 18.89 0.13 -2.13
C HIS A 27 20.34 0.47 -2.51
N VAL A 28 21.05 -0.50 -3.07
CA VAL A 28 22.45 -0.35 -3.50
C VAL A 28 22.58 -0.76 -4.95
N VAL A 29 23.33 0.04 -5.71
CA VAL A 29 23.76 -0.29 -7.08
C VAL A 29 25.28 -0.08 -7.16
N ILE A 30 25.97 -1.04 -7.77
CA ILE A 30 27.44 -1.01 -7.88
C ILE A 30 27.92 -0.95 -9.34
N PRO A 31 29.18 -0.53 -9.58
CA PRO A 31 29.78 -0.61 -10.91
C PRO A 31 29.77 -2.05 -11.47
N PRO A 32 29.65 -2.21 -12.80
CA PRO A 32 29.66 -1.18 -13.83
C PRO A 32 28.30 -0.56 -14.16
N VAL A 33 27.22 -0.91 -13.43
CA VAL A 33 25.87 -0.33 -13.66
C VAL A 33 25.85 1.15 -13.29
N THR A 34 26.48 1.50 -12.18
CA THR A 34 26.89 2.89 -11.88
C THR A 34 28.29 3.12 -12.40
N GLY A 35 28.69 4.31 -12.73
CA GLY A 35 30.03 4.62 -13.21
C GLY A 35 31.14 4.06 -12.31
N SER A 36 31.91 4.92 -11.65
CA SER A 36 33.05 4.53 -10.80
C SER A 36 32.70 4.35 -9.31
N SER A 37 31.52 4.79 -8.88
CA SER A 37 31.12 4.86 -7.46
C SER A 37 29.87 4.05 -7.19
N TRP A 38 29.77 3.50 -5.98
CA TRP A 38 28.56 2.86 -5.51
C TRP A 38 27.45 3.91 -5.27
N SER A 39 26.23 3.59 -5.69
CA SER A 39 25.02 4.33 -5.30
C SER A 39 24.36 3.64 -4.12
N VAL A 40 24.24 4.32 -3.00
CA VAL A 40 23.62 3.79 -1.77
C VAL A 40 22.49 4.71 -1.36
N ASN A 41 21.27 4.19 -1.38
CA ASN A 41 20.06 4.90 -0.97
C ASN A 41 19.51 4.27 0.30
N ILE A 42 19.37 5.05 1.37
CA ILE A 42 18.77 4.62 2.61
C ILE A 42 17.48 5.43 2.84
N ARG A 43 16.34 4.75 2.77
CA ARG A 43 15.04 5.36 3.07
C ARG A 43 14.68 5.07 4.52
N LYS A 44 14.73 6.11 5.34
CA LYS A 44 14.29 6.07 6.74
C LYS A 44 12.79 6.28 6.81
N HIS A 45 12.10 5.41 7.53
CA HIS A 45 10.68 5.61 7.83
C HIS A 45 10.54 6.53 9.05
N ILE A 46 10.54 7.85 8.81
CA ILE A 46 10.27 8.84 9.86
C ILE A 46 8.75 8.91 10.05
N GLN A 47 8.25 8.18 11.03
CA GLN A 47 6.83 8.12 11.36
C GLN A 47 6.41 9.32 12.21
N ARG A 48 6.19 10.47 11.56
CA ARG A 48 5.76 11.70 12.26
C ARG A 48 4.25 11.76 12.50
N ALA A 49 3.44 11.11 11.66
CA ALA A 49 1.99 11.09 11.79
C ALA A 49 1.50 9.63 11.78
N ARG A 50 0.66 9.27 12.75
CA ARG A 50 0.11 7.92 12.94
C ARG A 50 -1.41 7.89 13.00
N THR A 51 -2.02 9.02 13.31
CA THR A 51 -3.46 9.20 13.48
C THR A 51 -3.97 10.26 12.53
N LEU A 52 -5.29 10.30 12.31
CA LEU A 52 -5.90 11.39 11.55
C LEU A 52 -5.71 12.75 12.25
N ASP A 53 -5.66 12.78 13.58
CA ASP A 53 -5.39 14.01 14.35
C ASP A 53 -3.96 14.53 14.11
N ASP A 54 -2.98 13.64 14.00
CA ASP A 54 -1.61 14.02 13.62
C ASP A 54 -1.58 14.65 12.21
N LEU A 55 -2.41 14.15 11.27
CA LEU A 55 -2.51 14.71 9.92
C LEU A 55 -3.15 16.09 9.91
N VAL A 56 -4.14 16.33 10.79
CA VAL A 56 -4.71 17.68 11.00
C VAL A 56 -3.65 18.61 11.58
N ALA A 57 -2.88 18.17 12.57
CA ALA A 57 -1.84 18.97 13.23
C ALA A 57 -0.71 19.42 12.27
N VAL A 58 -0.51 18.73 11.16
CA VAL A 58 0.48 19.09 10.12
C VAL A 58 -0.14 19.68 8.85
N ASP A 59 -1.39 20.12 8.92
CA ASP A 59 -2.17 20.69 7.80
C ASP A 59 -2.31 19.78 6.57
N MET A 60 -2.18 18.47 6.75
CA MET A 60 -2.38 17.50 5.67
C MET A 60 -3.86 17.17 5.47
N LEU A 61 -4.66 17.32 6.51
CA LEU A 61 -6.08 16.97 6.53
C LEU A 61 -6.89 18.07 7.24
N ALA A 62 -7.96 18.53 6.62
CA ALA A 62 -8.88 19.48 7.27
C ALA A 62 -9.72 18.78 8.37
N PRO A 63 -10.07 19.46 9.48
CA PRO A 63 -10.86 18.85 10.56
C PRO A 63 -12.18 18.20 10.09
N PRO A 64 -13.01 18.81 9.23
CA PRO A 64 -14.23 18.15 8.73
C PRO A 64 -13.96 16.87 7.93
N MET A 65 -12.87 16.85 7.15
CA MET A 65 -12.45 15.63 6.43
C MET A 65 -12.01 14.54 7.40
N ARG A 66 -11.32 14.90 8.47
CA ARG A 66 -10.91 13.97 9.54
C ARG A 66 -12.13 13.28 10.15
N ASP A 67 -13.15 14.05 10.54
CA ASP A 67 -14.36 13.49 11.17
C ASP A 67 -15.13 12.58 10.21
N PHE A 68 -15.25 13.00 8.95
CA PHE A 68 -15.85 12.20 7.90
C PHE A 68 -15.12 10.87 7.68
N LEU A 69 -13.79 10.90 7.53
CA LEU A 69 -12.98 9.71 7.29
C LEU A 69 -12.98 8.75 8.48
N ALA A 70 -12.91 9.28 9.71
CA ALA A 70 -13.02 8.47 10.92
C ALA A 70 -14.38 7.74 10.99
N ALA A 71 -15.48 8.45 10.69
CA ALA A 71 -16.81 7.85 10.61
C ALA A 71 -16.89 6.79 9.51
N ALA A 72 -16.40 7.09 8.30
CA ALA A 72 -16.40 6.17 7.16
C ALA A 72 -15.67 4.84 7.48
N VAL A 73 -14.49 4.93 8.08
CA VAL A 73 -13.72 3.74 8.49
C VAL A 73 -14.42 2.97 9.60
N SER A 74 -15.03 3.67 10.56
CA SER A 74 -15.71 3.02 11.70
C SER A 74 -16.91 2.18 11.28
N VAL A 75 -17.62 2.59 10.22
CA VAL A 75 -18.74 1.84 9.65
C VAL A 75 -18.31 0.78 8.63
N GLY A 76 -17.01 0.67 8.35
CA GLY A 76 -16.44 -0.37 7.48
C GLY A 76 -16.48 -0.04 5.99
N LEU A 77 -16.42 1.23 5.60
CA LEU A 77 -16.28 1.59 4.19
C LEU A 77 -14.89 1.20 3.66
N SER A 78 -14.87 0.74 2.41
CA SER A 78 -13.65 0.44 1.68
C SER A 78 -13.06 1.72 1.07
N VAL A 79 -11.79 2.01 1.39
CA VAL A 79 -11.14 3.27 1.01
C VAL A 79 -9.93 3.03 0.12
N LEU A 80 -9.93 3.65 -1.05
CA LEU A 80 -8.76 3.71 -1.92
C LEU A 80 -8.02 5.03 -1.73
N VAL A 81 -6.75 4.98 -1.38
CA VAL A 81 -5.89 6.17 -1.27
C VAL A 81 -5.06 6.32 -2.53
N SER A 82 -5.19 7.42 -3.22
CA SER A 82 -4.45 7.73 -4.45
C SER A 82 -3.49 8.91 -4.27
N GLY A 83 -2.50 9.03 -5.14
CA GLY A 83 -1.56 10.14 -5.15
C GLY A 83 -0.25 9.80 -5.81
N GLY A 84 0.54 10.81 -6.12
CA GLY A 84 1.86 10.71 -6.70
C GLY A 84 2.89 10.05 -5.79
N THR A 85 4.10 9.88 -6.32
CA THR A 85 5.25 9.41 -5.53
C THR A 85 5.54 10.41 -4.41
N GLN A 86 5.74 9.89 -3.18
CA GLN A 86 5.98 10.71 -1.98
C GLN A 86 4.87 11.70 -1.59
N ALA A 87 3.67 11.59 -2.16
CA ALA A 87 2.52 12.43 -1.80
C ALA A 87 1.99 12.18 -0.37
N GLY A 88 2.29 11.02 0.22
CA GLY A 88 1.85 10.68 1.57
C GLY A 88 0.78 9.60 1.63
N LYS A 89 0.59 8.82 0.55
CA LYS A 89 -0.41 7.72 0.48
C LYS A 89 -0.33 6.77 1.67
N THR A 90 0.85 6.18 1.91
CA THR A 90 1.07 5.24 3.02
C THR A 90 0.83 5.89 4.38
N THR A 91 1.13 7.20 4.51
CA THR A 91 0.89 7.95 5.75
C THR A 91 -0.61 8.11 6.01
N LEU A 92 -1.40 8.47 4.99
CA LEU A 92 -2.86 8.57 5.10
C LEU A 92 -3.47 7.17 5.32
N LEU A 93 -3.06 6.16 4.54
CA LEU A 93 -3.54 4.78 4.71
C LEU A 93 -3.36 4.28 6.14
N ARG A 94 -2.17 4.51 6.71
CA ARG A 94 -1.86 4.13 8.09
C ARG A 94 -2.72 4.87 9.11
N ALA A 95 -2.92 6.18 8.93
CA ALA A 95 -3.76 6.98 9.82
C ALA A 95 -5.23 6.53 9.77
N LEU A 96 -5.76 6.21 8.57
CA LEU A 96 -7.08 5.63 8.39
C LEU A 96 -7.20 4.27 9.09
N ALA A 97 -6.22 3.38 8.89
CA ALA A 97 -6.21 2.07 9.55
C ALA A 97 -6.08 2.20 11.09
N GLY A 98 -5.51 3.29 11.59
CA GLY A 98 -5.48 3.63 13.01
C GLY A 98 -6.84 3.94 13.64
N GLU A 99 -7.85 4.28 12.83
CA GLU A 99 -9.23 4.51 13.28
C GLU A 99 -10.02 3.20 13.44
N LEU A 100 -9.50 2.07 12.95
CA LEU A 100 -10.13 0.78 13.15
C LEU A 100 -10.15 0.41 14.64
N PRO A 101 -11.27 -0.12 15.16
CA PRO A 101 -11.33 -0.62 16.52
C PRO A 101 -10.18 -1.61 16.79
N ARG A 102 -9.45 -1.43 17.90
CA ARG A 102 -8.28 -2.26 18.24
C ARG A 102 -8.57 -3.75 18.34
N SER A 103 -9.82 -4.13 18.60
CA SER A 103 -10.28 -5.52 18.68
C SER A 103 -10.50 -6.17 17.31
N ARG A 104 -10.53 -5.41 16.22
CA ARG A 104 -10.71 -5.95 14.86
C ARG A 104 -9.48 -6.72 14.42
N ARG A 105 -9.72 -7.88 13.80
CA ARG A 105 -8.68 -8.65 13.13
C ARG A 105 -8.32 -8.02 11.81
N VAL A 106 -7.12 -7.44 11.74
CA VAL A 106 -6.60 -6.75 10.56
C VAL A 106 -5.49 -7.58 9.92
N ILE A 107 -5.59 -7.81 8.62
CA ILE A 107 -4.51 -8.41 7.84
C ILE A 107 -3.92 -7.33 6.95
N SER A 108 -2.61 -7.09 7.02
CA SER A 108 -1.93 -6.20 6.08
C SER A 108 -1.04 -6.99 5.12
N CYS A 109 -1.08 -6.61 3.83
CA CYS A 109 -0.25 -7.17 2.76
C CYS A 109 0.61 -6.05 2.18
N GLU A 110 1.93 -6.17 2.29
CA GLU A 110 2.87 -5.10 1.98
C GLU A 110 4.05 -5.61 1.14
N GLU A 111 4.63 -4.79 0.28
CA GLU A 111 5.92 -5.11 -0.35
C GLU A 111 7.07 -5.01 0.67
N VAL A 112 6.97 -4.04 1.58
CA VAL A 112 7.90 -3.79 2.68
C VAL A 112 7.06 -3.33 3.87
N PHE A 113 7.35 -3.84 5.06
CA PHE A 113 6.65 -3.43 6.27
C PHE A 113 6.80 -1.93 6.55
N GLU A 114 5.74 -1.17 6.34
CA GLU A 114 5.68 0.28 6.56
C GLU A 114 4.52 0.68 7.48
N LEU A 115 3.44 -0.09 7.50
CA LEU A 115 2.19 0.28 8.18
C LEU A 115 2.29 0.23 9.70
N GLY A 116 2.76 -0.87 10.28
CA GLY A 116 2.95 -1.01 11.73
C GLY A 116 1.68 -0.68 12.52
N LEU A 117 0.57 -1.35 12.21
CA LEU A 117 -0.74 -1.11 12.82
C LEU A 117 -0.75 -1.54 14.29
N ALA A 118 -1.57 -0.87 15.10
CA ALA A 118 -1.61 -1.06 16.55
C ALA A 118 -2.77 -1.96 17.04
N ASN A 119 -3.46 -2.65 16.11
CA ASN A 119 -4.54 -3.58 16.43
C ASN A 119 -4.00 -4.78 17.23
N TRP A 120 -4.76 -5.27 18.20
CA TRP A 120 -4.36 -6.41 19.04
C TRP A 120 -4.24 -7.71 18.23
N ASP A 121 -5.08 -7.88 17.21
CA ASP A 121 -5.06 -9.02 16.30
C ASP A 121 -4.67 -8.53 14.90
N HIS A 122 -3.40 -8.16 14.73
CA HIS A 122 -2.84 -7.73 13.46
C HIS A 122 -1.85 -8.77 12.93
N VAL A 123 -2.11 -9.24 11.72
CA VAL A 123 -1.18 -10.09 10.97
C VAL A 123 -0.60 -9.28 9.83
N ALA A 124 0.67 -8.92 9.94
CA ALA A 124 1.41 -8.26 8.88
C ALA A 124 2.09 -9.30 7.98
N MET A 125 1.85 -9.23 6.68
CA MET A 125 2.47 -10.08 5.67
C MET A 125 3.26 -9.24 4.68
N GLN A 126 4.43 -9.76 4.27
CA GLN A 126 5.32 -9.08 3.34
C GLN A 126 5.66 -9.98 2.17
N THR A 127 5.76 -9.39 0.97
CA THR A 127 6.26 -10.09 -0.22
C THR A 127 7.70 -10.56 -0.01
N ARG A 128 8.05 -11.61 -0.70
CA ARG A 128 9.42 -12.13 -0.77
C ARG A 128 9.81 -12.27 -2.24
N PRO A 129 10.82 -11.56 -2.73
CA PRO A 129 11.32 -11.79 -4.08
C PRO A 129 11.95 -13.18 -4.19
N ALA A 130 12.06 -13.67 -5.42
CA ALA A 130 12.73 -14.93 -5.72
C ALA A 130 14.15 -14.97 -5.15
N GLY A 131 14.54 -16.13 -4.66
CA GLY A 131 15.91 -16.39 -4.22
C GLY A 131 16.90 -16.42 -5.37
N ALA A 132 18.19 -16.66 -5.09
CA ALA A 132 19.26 -16.72 -6.10
C ALA A 132 19.01 -17.79 -7.19
N GLU A 133 18.23 -18.82 -6.88
CA GLU A 133 17.85 -19.90 -7.80
C GLU A 133 16.55 -19.59 -8.58
N GLY A 134 16.01 -18.38 -8.50
CA GLY A 134 14.77 -17.99 -9.14
C GLY A 134 13.50 -18.60 -8.53
N THR A 135 13.61 -19.21 -7.34
CA THR A 135 12.49 -19.89 -6.67
C THR A 135 12.12 -19.20 -5.35
N GLY A 136 10.95 -19.57 -4.82
CA GLY A 136 10.50 -19.11 -3.50
C GLY A 136 9.99 -17.68 -3.47
N GLU A 137 9.63 -17.09 -4.62
CA GLU A 137 8.91 -15.80 -4.68
C GLU A 137 7.56 -15.92 -3.98
N ILE A 138 7.20 -14.87 -3.24
CA ILE A 138 5.86 -14.66 -2.69
C ILE A 138 5.42 -13.27 -3.14
N THR A 139 4.44 -13.24 -4.02
CA THR A 139 3.90 -12.00 -4.60
C THR A 139 2.87 -11.36 -3.69
N LEU A 140 2.55 -10.09 -3.93
CA LEU A 140 1.46 -9.41 -3.23
C LEU A 140 0.12 -10.10 -3.50
N ARG A 141 -0.05 -10.64 -4.70
CA ARG A 141 -1.21 -11.45 -5.10
C ARG A 141 -1.38 -12.69 -4.23
N ASP A 142 -0.30 -13.41 -3.95
CA ASP A 142 -0.32 -14.58 -3.06
C ASP A 142 -0.74 -14.18 -1.65
N LEU A 143 -0.20 -13.06 -1.14
CA LEU A 143 -0.55 -12.57 0.20
C LEU A 143 -2.04 -12.23 0.31
N VAL A 144 -2.59 -11.52 -0.68
CA VAL A 144 -4.02 -11.17 -0.67
C VAL A 144 -4.90 -12.43 -0.70
N ARG A 145 -4.54 -13.45 -1.51
CA ARG A 145 -5.28 -14.72 -1.55
C ARG A 145 -5.22 -15.48 -0.24
N GLU A 146 -4.03 -15.56 0.37
CA GLU A 146 -3.88 -16.24 1.65
C GLU A 146 -4.57 -15.50 2.79
N SER A 147 -4.64 -14.15 2.74
CA SER A 147 -5.36 -13.36 3.75
C SER A 147 -6.81 -13.78 3.92
N LEU A 148 -7.49 -14.17 2.83
CA LEU A 148 -8.90 -14.60 2.85
C LEU A 148 -9.14 -15.87 3.67
N ARG A 149 -8.09 -16.71 3.85
CA ARG A 149 -8.14 -17.92 4.68
C ARG A 149 -7.89 -17.63 6.16
N MET A 150 -7.48 -16.39 6.47
CA MET A 150 -7.09 -15.98 7.82
C MET A 150 -8.21 -15.29 8.59
N ARG A 151 -9.45 -15.33 8.07
CA ARG A 151 -10.63 -14.69 8.68
C ARG A 151 -10.43 -13.19 8.92
N PRO A 152 -10.05 -12.40 7.91
CA PRO A 152 -9.89 -10.96 8.08
C PRO A 152 -11.23 -10.30 8.38
N GLU A 153 -11.25 -9.37 9.33
CA GLU A 153 -12.36 -8.43 9.53
C GLU A 153 -12.08 -7.11 8.78
N TYR A 154 -10.81 -6.90 8.43
CA TYR A 154 -10.35 -5.78 7.60
C TYR A 154 -9.07 -6.14 6.85
N LEU A 155 -9.01 -5.80 5.56
CA LEU A 155 -7.85 -6.03 4.72
C LEU A 155 -7.16 -4.70 4.38
N VAL A 156 -5.85 -4.60 4.59
CA VAL A 156 -5.06 -3.42 4.24
C VAL A 156 -3.97 -3.81 3.26
N VAL A 157 -3.98 -3.23 2.04
CA VAL A 157 -2.97 -3.50 1.02
C VAL A 157 -2.11 -2.25 0.82
N GLY A 158 -0.82 -2.38 1.06
CA GLY A 158 0.13 -1.25 1.06
C GLY A 158 0.11 -0.44 -0.23
N GLU A 159 0.28 -1.09 -1.38
CA GLU A 159 0.17 -0.46 -2.70
C GLU A 159 -0.22 -1.48 -3.77
N VAL A 160 -1.19 -1.13 -4.60
CA VAL A 160 -1.66 -1.94 -5.73
C VAL A 160 -1.07 -1.38 -7.02
N ARG A 161 -0.39 -2.23 -7.79
CA ARG A 161 0.34 -1.85 -9.02
C ARG A 161 0.12 -2.81 -10.19
N GLY A 162 -0.46 -3.98 -9.94
CA GLY A 162 -0.52 -5.08 -10.89
C GLY A 162 -1.73 -6.00 -10.71
N PRO A 163 -1.57 -7.28 -11.05
CA PRO A 163 -2.65 -8.27 -11.09
C PRO A 163 -3.29 -8.56 -9.71
N GLU A 164 -2.64 -8.22 -8.59
CA GLU A 164 -3.20 -8.29 -7.24
C GLU A 164 -4.46 -7.45 -7.06
N ALA A 165 -4.67 -6.46 -7.93
CA ALA A 165 -5.89 -5.66 -7.98
C ALA A 165 -7.15 -6.53 -8.13
N LEU A 166 -7.08 -7.61 -8.91
CA LEU A 166 -8.20 -8.54 -9.06
C LEU A 166 -8.53 -9.20 -7.73
N ASP A 167 -7.52 -9.74 -7.06
CA ASP A 167 -7.71 -10.50 -5.82
C ASP A 167 -8.18 -9.57 -4.67
N LEU A 168 -7.72 -8.31 -4.66
CA LEU A 168 -8.25 -7.27 -3.78
C LEU A 168 -9.74 -7.03 -4.03
N LEU A 169 -10.14 -6.75 -5.29
CA LEU A 169 -11.55 -6.49 -5.60
C LEU A 169 -12.44 -7.69 -5.26
N VAL A 170 -11.97 -8.92 -5.50
CA VAL A 170 -12.69 -10.14 -5.11
C VAL A 170 -12.84 -10.24 -3.61
N ALA A 171 -11.81 -9.89 -2.83
CA ALA A 171 -11.87 -9.89 -1.37
C ALA A 171 -12.89 -8.87 -0.84
N LEU A 172 -12.84 -7.63 -1.35
CA LEU A 172 -13.77 -6.57 -0.97
C LEU A 172 -15.21 -6.93 -1.35
N ASN A 173 -15.43 -7.46 -2.57
CA ASN A 173 -16.74 -7.89 -3.04
C ASN A 173 -17.29 -9.10 -2.26
N ALA A 174 -16.43 -9.88 -1.62
CA ALA A 174 -16.85 -10.96 -0.71
C ALA A 174 -17.30 -10.46 0.66
N GLY A 175 -17.35 -9.15 0.89
CA GLY A 175 -17.82 -8.52 2.12
C GLY A 175 -16.73 -8.27 3.17
N VAL A 176 -15.46 -8.41 2.81
CA VAL A 176 -14.33 -8.00 3.67
C VAL A 176 -14.00 -6.53 3.37
N PRO A 177 -14.33 -5.58 4.25
CA PRO A 177 -13.95 -4.18 4.03
C PRO A 177 -12.43 -4.02 3.99
N GLY A 178 -11.95 -3.04 3.24
CA GLY A 178 -10.51 -2.88 3.12
C GLY A 178 -10.04 -1.49 2.69
N MET A 179 -8.74 -1.33 2.75
CA MET A 179 -8.05 -0.13 2.29
C MET A 179 -6.86 -0.51 1.44
N ALA A 180 -6.59 0.30 0.41
CA ALA A 180 -5.39 0.12 -0.41
C ALA A 180 -4.84 1.45 -0.87
N THR A 181 -3.57 1.49 -1.32
CA THR A 181 -3.08 2.65 -2.07
C THR A 181 -2.87 2.30 -3.54
N VAL A 182 -2.99 3.31 -4.39
CA VAL A 182 -2.66 3.24 -5.81
C VAL A 182 -1.94 4.52 -6.26
N HIS A 183 -0.99 4.39 -7.16
CA HIS A 183 -0.36 5.55 -7.77
C HIS A 183 -1.24 6.13 -8.87
N ALA A 184 -1.75 7.35 -8.68
CA ALA A 184 -2.56 8.08 -9.66
C ALA A 184 -2.42 9.59 -9.45
N ASN A 185 -2.81 10.38 -10.45
CA ASN A 185 -2.71 11.85 -10.40
C ASN A 185 -4.04 12.53 -10.04
N SER A 186 -5.12 11.74 -9.86
CA SER A 186 -6.41 12.21 -9.35
C SER A 186 -7.19 11.04 -8.74
N ALA A 187 -8.28 11.32 -8.03
CA ALA A 187 -9.19 10.29 -7.55
C ALA A 187 -9.85 9.54 -8.73
N ARG A 188 -10.21 10.23 -9.77
CA ARG A 188 -10.79 9.62 -10.99
C ARG A 188 -9.81 8.68 -11.68
N GLU A 189 -8.56 9.14 -11.91
CA GLU A 189 -7.53 8.29 -12.53
C GLU A 189 -7.24 7.03 -11.69
N ALA A 190 -7.38 7.11 -10.37
CA ALA A 190 -7.24 5.94 -9.50
C ALA A 190 -8.26 4.85 -9.81
N LEU A 191 -9.53 5.22 -10.03
CA LEU A 191 -10.57 4.28 -10.44
C LEU A 191 -10.31 3.74 -11.86
N ASP A 192 -9.90 4.60 -12.78
CA ASP A 192 -9.56 4.18 -14.15
C ASP A 192 -8.43 3.15 -14.13
N LYS A 193 -7.37 3.38 -13.33
CA LYS A 193 -6.30 2.39 -13.14
C LYS A 193 -6.79 1.09 -12.49
N LEU A 194 -7.60 1.20 -11.43
CA LEU A 194 -8.12 0.02 -10.76
C LEU A 194 -9.13 -0.76 -11.63
N SER A 195 -9.65 -0.16 -12.70
CA SER A 195 -10.45 -0.87 -13.72
C SER A 195 -9.59 -1.64 -14.73
N ILE A 196 -8.30 -1.27 -14.87
CA ILE A 196 -7.39 -1.87 -15.87
C ILE A 196 -6.45 -2.89 -15.20
N LEU A 197 -5.91 -2.62 -14.03
CA LEU A 197 -4.94 -3.49 -13.36
C LEU A 197 -5.40 -4.94 -13.19
N PRO A 198 -6.69 -5.23 -12.85
CA PRO A 198 -7.18 -6.60 -12.76
C PRO A 198 -7.06 -7.39 -14.06
N LEU A 199 -7.11 -6.73 -15.22
CA LEU A 199 -6.99 -7.39 -16.54
C LEU A 199 -5.62 -8.05 -16.73
N LEU A 200 -4.60 -7.59 -16.00
CA LEU A 200 -3.26 -8.18 -16.00
C LEU A 200 -3.22 -9.57 -15.33
N ALA A 201 -4.29 -9.96 -14.63
CA ALA A 201 -4.34 -11.23 -13.91
C ALA A 201 -4.55 -12.45 -14.82
N GLY A 202 -5.06 -12.26 -16.03
CA GLY A 202 -5.27 -13.31 -17.03
C GLY A 202 -6.25 -12.92 -18.12
N GLU A 203 -6.16 -13.59 -19.26
CA GLU A 203 -6.98 -13.31 -20.45
C GLU A 203 -8.50 -13.52 -20.22
N ASN A 204 -8.87 -14.30 -19.23
CA ASN A 204 -10.26 -14.56 -18.86
C ASN A 204 -10.89 -13.45 -17.98
N VAL A 205 -10.10 -12.46 -17.56
CA VAL A 205 -10.61 -11.31 -16.80
C VAL A 205 -11.08 -10.24 -17.78
N THR A 206 -12.34 -9.85 -17.68
CA THR A 206 -12.95 -8.89 -18.62
C THR A 206 -13.38 -7.61 -17.91
N THR A 207 -13.45 -6.51 -18.65
CA THR A 207 -13.98 -5.24 -18.14
C THR A 207 -15.44 -5.35 -17.68
N GLY A 208 -16.23 -6.23 -18.33
CA GLY A 208 -17.61 -6.52 -17.94
C GLY A 208 -17.75 -7.11 -16.54
N PHE A 209 -16.70 -7.79 -16.04
CA PHE A 209 -16.62 -8.25 -14.65
C PHE A 209 -16.01 -7.19 -13.73
N VAL A 210 -14.90 -6.57 -14.16
CA VAL A 210 -14.11 -5.68 -13.31
C VAL A 210 -14.88 -4.40 -12.95
N THR A 211 -15.53 -3.76 -13.92
CA THR A 211 -16.20 -2.46 -13.69
C THR A 211 -17.33 -2.54 -12.65
N PRO A 212 -18.30 -3.46 -12.73
CA PRO A 212 -19.34 -3.56 -11.70
C PRO A 212 -18.77 -4.02 -10.36
N THR A 213 -17.77 -4.90 -10.35
CA THR A 213 -17.11 -5.35 -9.12
C THR A 213 -16.40 -4.18 -8.42
N LEU A 214 -15.69 -3.34 -9.18
CA LEU A 214 -15.04 -2.12 -8.65
C LEU A 214 -16.07 -1.18 -8.02
N ALA A 215 -17.15 -0.88 -8.73
CA ALA A 215 -18.19 0.03 -8.27
C ALA A 215 -18.93 -0.47 -7.01
N SER A 216 -18.98 -1.79 -6.79
CA SER A 216 -19.59 -2.39 -5.59
C SER A 216 -18.60 -2.60 -4.44
N SER A 217 -17.30 -2.45 -4.68
CA SER A 217 -16.25 -2.82 -3.71
C SER A 217 -15.53 -1.62 -3.10
N ILE A 218 -15.46 -0.49 -3.80
CA ILE A 218 -14.81 0.73 -3.33
C ILE A 218 -15.88 1.78 -3.06
N ASP A 219 -15.92 2.28 -1.84
CA ASP A 219 -16.89 3.31 -1.42
C ASP A 219 -16.33 4.73 -1.56
N LEU A 220 -15.02 4.90 -1.24
CA LEU A 220 -14.37 6.19 -1.23
C LEU A 220 -12.99 6.15 -1.90
N VAL A 221 -12.65 7.22 -2.59
CA VAL A 221 -11.28 7.48 -3.05
C VAL A 221 -10.78 8.77 -2.41
N CYS A 222 -9.67 8.69 -1.67
CA CYS A 222 -8.98 9.83 -1.07
C CYS A 222 -7.73 10.15 -1.88
N HIS A 223 -7.69 11.30 -2.55
CA HIS A 223 -6.53 11.73 -3.31
C HIS A 223 -5.63 12.64 -2.49
N VAL A 224 -4.34 12.28 -2.41
CA VAL A 224 -3.33 13.08 -1.73
C VAL A 224 -2.35 13.66 -2.73
N GLU A 225 -2.04 14.94 -2.54
CA GLU A 225 -1.11 15.68 -3.38
C GLU A 225 0.05 16.27 -2.58
N ARG A 226 1.12 16.55 -3.29
CA ARG A 226 2.22 17.36 -2.80
C ARG A 226 2.26 18.65 -3.58
N GLY A 227 1.95 19.76 -2.92
CA GLY A 227 1.98 21.08 -3.49
C GLY A 227 3.38 21.52 -3.93
N ALA A 228 3.45 22.58 -4.71
CA ALA A 228 4.71 23.19 -5.17
C ALA A 228 5.61 23.66 -4.01
N ASP A 229 5.01 24.00 -2.87
CA ASP A 229 5.69 24.35 -1.62
C ASP A 229 6.25 23.14 -0.87
N GLY A 230 6.01 21.92 -1.40
CA GLY A 230 6.42 20.66 -0.78
C GLY A 230 5.49 20.14 0.31
N ARG A 231 4.44 20.87 0.70
CA ARG A 231 3.42 20.41 1.65
C ARG A 231 2.55 19.33 1.04
N ARG A 232 2.11 18.39 1.87
CA ARG A 232 1.20 17.31 1.50
C ARG A 232 -0.17 17.61 2.02
N HIS A 233 -1.20 17.35 1.24
CA HIS A 233 -2.59 17.54 1.67
C HIS A 233 -3.52 16.55 0.97
N VAL A 234 -4.67 16.28 1.61
CA VAL A 234 -5.77 15.57 0.97
C VAL A 234 -6.50 16.60 0.09
N ALA A 235 -6.34 16.41 -1.23
CA ALA A 235 -6.88 17.33 -2.22
C ALA A 235 -8.35 17.04 -2.52
N GLU A 236 -8.74 15.75 -2.47
CA GLU A 236 -10.08 15.32 -2.86
C GLU A 236 -10.50 14.08 -2.08
N ILE A 237 -11.78 14.01 -1.71
CA ILE A 237 -12.46 12.79 -1.24
C ILE A 237 -13.67 12.60 -2.17
N MET A 238 -13.68 11.50 -2.90
CA MET A 238 -14.70 11.18 -3.90
C MET A 238 -15.45 9.91 -3.46
N ALA A 239 -16.77 9.95 -3.48
CA ALA A 239 -17.62 8.76 -3.38
C ALA A 239 -17.73 8.05 -4.74
N VAL A 240 -17.79 6.72 -4.72
CA VAL A 240 -17.86 5.87 -5.92
C VAL A 240 -19.28 5.36 -6.13
#